data_35bcea51f5993a8c3fb41ed30593f643
#
_entry.id   35bcea51f5993a8c3fb41ed30593f643
#
_cell.length_a   1.000
_cell.length_b   1.000
_cell.length_c   1.000
_cell.angle_alpha   90.00
_cell.angle_beta   90.00
_cell.angle_gamma   90.00
#
_symmetry.space_group_name_H-M   'P 1'
#
loop_
_entity.id
_entity.type
_entity.pdbx_description
1 polymer ?
#
loop_
_entity_poly.entity_id
_entity_poly.type
_entity_poly.pdbx_seq_one_letter_code
_entity_poly.pdbx_strand_id
1 'polypeptide(L)'
;MLVWHPVRLIAVSLRNKTIILGAIPVVASAVALSLTEIPGTSVDLSVPYAAEGPGPTFNTLGTTGGKNVVDISGTKTYPTSGHLNMTTVSVRHGMSLPQAITRWATTNDMLVPIEQIFPANQSPEEVNKENQAAFASSENNATSAAMKYLHRPMAVTVMSQPEGFDEIRKGDIIEGIDGKKIAQPQDLVKAVRSHKVGDRVTLQVQRDGKSQDVSVPVRQGESDDAPILGITIKQEPADGTTIDYHLDDIGGPSAGLMFTLAVVDKLTPEDLTDGKFIAGTGTIDADGGVGPIGGVSHKIDAAKKAGATMFMTPSDNCAEAMSGDHDGVVLAKVNNLSDAVTALKEVKAGKEPK
;
A
#
# COMPACT_ATOMS: atom_id res chain seq x y z
N MET A 1 -16.58 41.22 -68.53
CA MET A 1 -17.00 39.88 -68.99
C MET A 1 -16.57 38.92 -67.90
N LEU A 2 -17.49 38.60 -66.98
CA LEU A 2 -17.25 37.62 -65.87
C LEU A 2 -17.63 36.22 -66.43
N VAL A 3 -16.62 35.35 -66.52
CA VAL A 3 -16.85 33.98 -66.94
C VAL A 3 -17.29 33.18 -65.70
N TRP A 4 -18.54 32.79 -65.64
CA TRP A 4 -19.06 31.86 -64.62
C TRP A 4 -18.58 30.45 -64.93
N HIS A 5 -17.80 29.87 -64.04
CA HIS A 5 -17.44 28.44 -64.09
C HIS A 5 -18.54 27.64 -63.31
N PRO A 6 -19.21 26.69 -63.95
CA PRO A 6 -20.19 25.85 -63.21
C PRO A 6 -19.40 24.90 -62.27
N VAL A 7 -19.79 24.93 -61.00
CA VAL A 7 -19.35 23.95 -60.02
C VAL A 7 -19.89 22.57 -60.45
N ARG A 8 -19.02 21.68 -60.89
CA ARG A 8 -19.37 20.28 -61.17
C ARG A 8 -19.76 19.58 -59.89
N LEU A 9 -21.06 19.41 -59.63
CA LEU A 9 -21.57 18.45 -58.64
C LEU A 9 -21.08 17.05 -59.02
N ILE A 10 -20.16 16.47 -58.28
CA ILE A 10 -19.69 15.10 -58.46
C ILE A 10 -20.90 14.15 -58.17
N ALA A 11 -21.47 13.59 -59.20
CA ALA A 11 -22.52 12.57 -59.07
C ALA A 11 -21.94 11.31 -58.41
N VAL A 12 -22.19 11.13 -57.14
CA VAL A 12 -21.78 9.94 -56.39
C VAL A 12 -22.53 8.75 -56.98
N SER A 13 -21.81 7.76 -57.48
CA SER A 13 -22.40 6.56 -58.10
C SER A 13 -23.29 5.79 -57.10
N LEU A 14 -24.34 5.08 -57.56
CA LEU A 14 -25.23 4.27 -56.73
C LEU A 14 -24.43 3.31 -55.80
N ARG A 15 -23.34 2.70 -56.30
CA ARG A 15 -22.44 1.85 -55.56
C ARG A 15 -21.79 2.56 -54.37
N ASN A 16 -21.33 3.82 -54.59
CA ASN A 16 -20.74 4.63 -53.54
C ASN A 16 -21.76 5.08 -52.48
N LYS A 17 -23.01 5.35 -52.89
CA LYS A 17 -24.12 5.66 -51.98
C LYS A 17 -24.46 4.47 -51.07
N THR A 18 -24.49 3.26 -51.63
CA THR A 18 -24.78 2.03 -50.86
C THR A 18 -23.63 1.75 -49.87
N ILE A 19 -22.36 1.94 -50.27
CA ILE A 19 -21.19 1.78 -49.38
C ILE A 19 -21.24 2.81 -48.26
N ILE A 20 -21.54 4.08 -48.56
CA ILE A 20 -21.63 5.12 -47.55
C ILE A 20 -22.78 4.88 -46.57
N LEU A 21 -23.99 4.49 -47.08
CA LEU A 21 -25.14 4.16 -46.25
C LEU A 21 -24.86 2.98 -45.31
N GLY A 22 -24.15 1.96 -45.84
CA GLY A 22 -23.75 0.79 -45.04
C GLY A 22 -22.64 1.06 -44.03
N ALA A 23 -21.75 2.00 -44.35
CA ALA A 23 -20.66 2.38 -43.45
C ALA A 23 -21.12 3.23 -42.26
N ILE A 24 -22.16 4.06 -42.41
CA ILE A 24 -22.69 4.95 -41.36
C ILE A 24 -23.04 4.18 -40.07
N PRO A 25 -23.90 3.13 -40.11
CA PRO A 25 -24.21 2.40 -38.88
C PRO A 25 -23.01 1.69 -38.26
N VAL A 26 -22.06 1.20 -39.06
CA VAL A 26 -20.83 0.56 -38.58
C VAL A 26 -19.95 1.60 -37.82
N VAL A 27 -19.76 2.77 -38.44
CA VAL A 27 -19.01 3.85 -37.82
C VAL A 27 -19.73 4.36 -36.56
N ALA A 28 -21.02 4.56 -36.61
CA ALA A 28 -21.82 4.97 -35.46
C ALA A 28 -21.75 3.97 -34.31
N SER A 29 -21.80 2.65 -34.61
CA SER A 29 -21.63 1.61 -33.60
C SER A 29 -20.22 1.59 -33.03
N ALA A 30 -19.20 1.74 -33.85
CA ALA A 30 -17.80 1.81 -33.39
C ALA A 30 -17.58 3.02 -32.48
N VAL A 31 -18.15 4.18 -32.82
CA VAL A 31 -18.11 5.37 -31.97
C VAL A 31 -18.85 5.12 -30.65
N ALA A 32 -20.07 4.59 -30.71
CA ALA A 32 -20.86 4.29 -29.50
C ALA A 32 -20.16 3.32 -28.55
N LEU A 33 -19.53 2.27 -29.09
CA LEU A 33 -18.75 1.30 -28.31
C LEU A 33 -17.45 1.90 -27.71
N SER A 34 -16.96 3.00 -28.28
CA SER A 34 -15.75 3.68 -27.81
C SER A 34 -16.03 4.71 -26.71
N LEU A 35 -17.30 5.06 -26.48
CA LEU A 35 -17.70 5.97 -25.43
C LEU A 35 -17.68 5.29 -24.07
N THR A 36 -17.23 6.00 -23.05
CA THR A 36 -17.31 5.60 -21.64
C THR A 36 -18.49 6.26 -20.92
N GLU A 37 -19.06 7.32 -21.52
CA GLU A 37 -20.28 7.99 -21.05
C GLU A 37 -21.06 8.57 -22.24
N ILE A 38 -22.35 8.80 -22.08
CA ILE A 38 -23.15 9.50 -23.07
C ILE A 38 -22.91 11.01 -22.91
N PRO A 39 -22.38 11.71 -23.94
CA PRO A 39 -22.09 13.13 -23.85
C PRO A 39 -23.28 13.97 -23.40
N GLY A 40 -23.11 14.77 -22.36
CA GLY A 40 -24.15 15.63 -21.78
C GLY A 40 -25.12 14.94 -20.82
N THR A 41 -24.82 13.70 -20.43
CA THR A 41 -25.61 12.94 -19.42
C THR A 41 -24.65 12.32 -18.41
N SER A 42 -25.18 11.77 -17.30
CA SER A 42 -24.44 10.98 -16.31
C SER A 42 -24.53 9.47 -16.54
N VAL A 43 -24.85 9.03 -17.75
CA VAL A 43 -24.99 7.60 -18.06
C VAL A 43 -23.63 7.03 -18.37
N ASP A 44 -23.13 6.17 -17.46
CA ASP A 44 -21.89 5.41 -17.63
C ASP A 44 -22.08 4.25 -18.63
N LEU A 45 -21.21 4.20 -19.63
CA LEU A 45 -21.13 3.16 -20.66
C LEU A 45 -19.86 2.32 -20.53
N SER A 46 -19.05 2.54 -19.48
CA SER A 46 -17.87 1.74 -19.25
C SER A 46 -18.22 0.28 -19.01
N VAL A 47 -17.27 -0.62 -19.32
CA VAL A 47 -17.48 -2.04 -19.03
C VAL A 47 -17.42 -2.26 -17.52
N PRO A 48 -18.20 -3.22 -16.95
CA PRO A 48 -18.22 -3.52 -15.53
C PRO A 48 -16.98 -4.37 -15.10
N TYR A 49 -15.82 -4.02 -15.65
CA TYR A 49 -14.55 -4.69 -15.39
C TYR A 49 -13.43 -3.68 -15.18
N ALA A 50 -12.51 -4.03 -14.28
CA ALA A 50 -11.22 -3.38 -14.16
C ALA A 50 -10.13 -4.25 -14.81
N ALA A 51 -9.12 -3.63 -15.39
CA ALA A 51 -7.91 -4.30 -15.84
C ALA A 51 -6.86 -4.21 -14.73
N GLU A 52 -6.46 -5.36 -14.22
CA GLU A 52 -5.38 -5.54 -13.26
C GLU A 52 -4.12 -6.00 -13.98
N GLY A 53 -3.00 -5.35 -13.70
CA GLY A 53 -1.74 -5.71 -14.35
C GLY A 53 -0.52 -5.29 -13.53
N PRO A 54 0.69 -5.60 -14.03
CA PRO A 54 1.93 -5.21 -13.37
C PRO A 54 2.00 -3.70 -13.16
N GLY A 55 2.17 -3.28 -11.90
CA GLY A 55 2.38 -1.89 -11.52
C GLY A 55 3.87 -1.51 -11.48
N PRO A 56 4.19 -0.24 -11.18
CA PRO A 56 5.57 0.17 -10.95
C PRO A 56 6.18 -0.50 -9.72
N THR A 57 7.50 -0.56 -9.68
CA THR A 57 8.25 -1.00 -8.51
C THR A 57 9.05 0.16 -7.93
N PHE A 58 9.25 0.17 -6.61
CA PHE A 58 9.96 1.24 -5.92
C PHE A 58 11.06 0.67 -5.03
N ASN A 59 12.29 1.16 -5.21
CA ASN A 59 13.40 0.76 -4.36
C ASN A 59 13.29 1.45 -3.00
N THR A 60 12.99 0.70 -1.95
CA THR A 60 12.85 1.22 -0.58
C THR A 60 14.16 1.71 0.03
N LEU A 61 15.31 1.29 -0.51
CA LEU A 61 16.64 1.81 -0.14
C LEU A 61 17.01 3.08 -0.91
N GLY A 62 16.29 3.36 -2.02
CA GLY A 62 16.58 4.46 -2.94
C GLY A 62 15.84 5.74 -2.61
N THR A 63 15.73 6.59 -3.65
CA THR A 63 15.05 7.88 -3.59
C THR A 63 13.91 7.95 -4.61
N THR A 64 12.87 8.70 -4.27
CA THR A 64 11.79 9.08 -5.18
C THR A 64 11.51 10.56 -5.02
N GLY A 65 11.28 11.29 -6.12
CA GLY A 65 11.05 12.74 -6.06
C GLY A 65 12.14 13.55 -5.32
N GLY A 66 13.38 13.02 -5.27
CA GLY A 66 14.51 13.67 -4.58
C GLY A 66 14.54 13.43 -3.06
N LYS A 67 13.66 12.61 -2.51
CA LYS A 67 13.65 12.20 -1.09
C LYS A 67 13.95 10.71 -0.94
N ASN A 68 14.57 10.31 0.15
CA ASN A 68 14.71 8.89 0.47
C ASN A 68 13.33 8.26 0.64
N VAL A 69 13.10 7.08 0.06
CA VAL A 69 11.84 6.33 0.24
C VAL A 69 11.64 5.97 1.72
N VAL A 70 12.70 5.47 2.36
CA VAL A 70 12.74 5.29 3.82
C VAL A 70 13.82 6.22 4.35
N ASP A 71 13.43 7.26 5.06
CA ASP A 71 14.33 8.24 5.68
C ASP A 71 14.41 7.99 7.19
N ILE A 72 15.65 7.93 7.72
CA ILE A 72 15.90 7.63 9.12
C ILE A 72 16.78 8.71 9.70
N SER A 73 16.35 9.32 10.80
CA SER A 73 17.07 10.34 11.53
C SER A 73 17.10 10.05 13.03
N GLY A 74 17.85 10.86 13.79
CA GLY A 74 17.99 10.71 15.25
C GLY A 74 18.86 9.53 15.70
N THR A 75 19.42 8.74 14.78
CA THR A 75 20.28 7.60 15.08
C THR A 75 21.32 7.37 13.97
N LYS A 76 22.33 6.52 14.27
CA LYS A 76 23.30 6.13 13.25
C LYS A 76 22.67 5.21 12.21
N THR A 77 22.83 5.55 10.94
CA THR A 77 22.49 4.71 9.79
C THR A 77 23.76 4.18 9.13
N TYR A 78 23.60 3.13 8.32
CA TYR A 78 24.67 2.49 7.58
C TYR A 78 24.43 2.58 6.08
N PRO A 79 25.49 2.62 5.26
CA PRO A 79 25.36 2.58 3.81
C PRO A 79 24.71 1.26 3.37
N THR A 80 23.82 1.34 2.42
CA THR A 80 23.17 0.19 1.79
C THR A 80 23.53 0.14 0.32
N SER A 81 23.51 -1.04 -0.29
CA SER A 81 23.75 -1.23 -1.72
C SER A 81 22.61 -2.04 -2.36
N GLY A 82 22.63 -2.23 -3.69
CA GLY A 82 21.61 -3.00 -4.39
C GLY A 82 20.21 -2.41 -4.29
N HIS A 83 19.20 -3.29 -4.34
CA HIS A 83 17.80 -2.90 -4.39
C HIS A 83 16.93 -3.79 -3.50
N LEU A 84 16.04 -3.17 -2.74
CA LEU A 84 14.91 -3.81 -2.06
C LEU A 84 13.62 -3.20 -2.63
N ASN A 85 13.14 -3.76 -3.75
CA ASN A 85 11.99 -3.19 -4.44
C ASN A 85 10.67 -3.75 -3.90
N MET A 86 9.83 -2.87 -3.41
CA MET A 86 8.40 -3.17 -3.27
C MET A 86 7.73 -3.19 -4.64
N THR A 87 6.69 -3.98 -4.78
CA THR A 87 5.94 -4.14 -6.03
C THR A 87 4.49 -3.74 -5.85
N THR A 88 3.90 -3.18 -6.89
CA THR A 88 2.51 -2.75 -6.91
C THR A 88 1.72 -3.44 -8.02
N VAL A 89 0.41 -3.32 -7.95
CA VAL A 89 -0.53 -3.70 -9.02
C VAL A 89 -1.11 -2.43 -9.60
N SER A 90 -1.19 -2.35 -10.92
CA SER A 90 -1.88 -1.29 -11.63
C SER A 90 -3.32 -1.68 -11.86
N VAL A 91 -4.27 -0.86 -11.42
CA VAL A 91 -5.71 -1.05 -11.65
C VAL A 91 -6.22 0.04 -12.56
N ARG A 92 -6.90 -0.34 -13.63
CA ARG A 92 -7.54 0.58 -14.56
C ARG A 92 -9.01 0.24 -14.71
N HIS A 93 -9.86 1.18 -14.38
CA HIS A 93 -11.32 1.07 -14.50
C HIS A 93 -11.88 2.16 -15.41
N GLY A 94 -13.21 2.20 -15.63
CA GLY A 94 -13.85 3.17 -16.50
C GLY A 94 -13.46 3.02 -17.97
N MET A 95 -13.22 1.78 -18.43
CA MET A 95 -12.78 1.49 -19.79
C MET A 95 -13.97 1.31 -20.73
N SER A 96 -13.82 1.77 -21.97
CA SER A 96 -14.72 1.37 -23.05
C SER A 96 -14.48 -0.09 -23.46
N LEU A 97 -15.48 -0.72 -24.11
CA LEU A 97 -15.37 -2.10 -24.57
C LEU A 97 -14.12 -2.36 -25.46
N PRO A 98 -13.79 -1.52 -26.46
CA PRO A 98 -12.57 -1.71 -27.24
C PRO A 98 -11.29 -1.60 -26.41
N GLN A 99 -11.25 -0.73 -25.41
CA GLN A 99 -10.09 -0.61 -24.50
C GLN A 99 -9.91 -1.88 -23.67
N ALA A 100 -10.99 -2.41 -23.10
CA ALA A 100 -10.95 -3.65 -22.33
C ALA A 100 -10.49 -4.85 -23.19
N ILE A 101 -11.03 -5.01 -24.40
CA ILE A 101 -10.64 -6.08 -25.34
C ILE A 101 -9.18 -5.91 -25.74
N THR A 102 -8.73 -4.69 -26.06
CA THR A 102 -7.35 -4.44 -26.45
C THR A 102 -6.39 -4.80 -25.35
N ARG A 103 -6.68 -4.39 -24.10
CA ARG A 103 -5.85 -4.75 -22.96
C ARG A 103 -5.77 -6.24 -22.74
N TRP A 104 -6.92 -6.91 -22.72
CA TRP A 104 -6.98 -8.37 -22.57
C TRP A 104 -6.18 -9.11 -23.65
N ALA A 105 -6.23 -8.61 -24.90
CA ALA A 105 -5.58 -9.28 -26.03
C ALA A 105 -4.09 -8.94 -26.21
N THR A 106 -3.62 -7.80 -25.70
CA THR A 106 -2.27 -7.26 -26.02
C THR A 106 -1.39 -7.03 -24.82
N THR A 107 -1.93 -7.13 -23.59
CA THR A 107 -1.15 -6.96 -22.35
C THR A 107 -1.31 -8.20 -21.45
N ASN A 108 -0.51 -8.29 -20.40
CA ASN A 108 -0.66 -9.30 -19.36
C ASN A 108 -1.71 -8.89 -18.30
N ASP A 109 -2.60 -7.95 -18.62
CA ASP A 109 -3.62 -7.52 -17.69
C ASP A 109 -4.72 -8.57 -17.59
N MET A 110 -5.20 -8.79 -16.36
CA MET A 110 -6.37 -9.61 -16.08
C MET A 110 -7.61 -8.72 -15.98
N LEU A 111 -8.70 -9.10 -16.62
CA LEU A 111 -9.99 -8.43 -16.44
C LEU A 111 -10.72 -9.04 -15.25
N VAL A 112 -10.94 -8.24 -14.22
CA VAL A 112 -11.68 -8.63 -13.02
C VAL A 112 -12.99 -7.84 -12.91
N PRO A 113 -14.08 -8.44 -12.38
CA PRO A 113 -15.31 -7.69 -12.11
C PRO A 113 -15.02 -6.45 -11.25
N ILE A 114 -15.61 -5.31 -11.62
CA ILE A 114 -15.36 -4.03 -10.97
C ILE A 114 -15.68 -4.07 -9.46
N GLU A 115 -16.67 -4.88 -9.06
CA GLU A 115 -17.11 -5.04 -7.68
C GLU A 115 -16.05 -5.71 -6.78
N GLN A 116 -15.06 -6.40 -7.36
CA GLN A 116 -13.93 -6.95 -6.60
C GLN A 116 -12.94 -5.86 -6.17
N ILE A 117 -12.90 -4.74 -6.91
CA ILE A 117 -12.03 -3.59 -6.62
C ILE A 117 -12.81 -2.53 -5.85
N PHE A 118 -14.03 -2.24 -6.29
CA PHE A 118 -14.94 -1.25 -5.71
C PHE A 118 -16.24 -1.95 -5.30
N PRO A 119 -16.38 -2.38 -4.05
CA PRO A 119 -17.61 -2.99 -3.54
C PRO A 119 -18.83 -2.07 -3.77
N ALA A 120 -19.98 -2.64 -4.11
CA ALA A 120 -21.17 -1.90 -4.50
C ALA A 120 -21.71 -0.90 -3.46
N ASN A 121 -21.28 -1.02 -2.20
CA ASN A 121 -21.65 -0.15 -1.08
C ASN A 121 -20.58 0.92 -0.75
N GLN A 122 -19.52 1.04 -1.54
CA GLN A 122 -18.44 2.01 -1.34
C GLN A 122 -18.19 2.82 -2.60
N SER A 123 -17.93 4.11 -2.44
CA SER A 123 -17.46 4.95 -3.54
C SER A 123 -15.96 4.72 -3.82
N PRO A 124 -15.47 5.02 -5.03
CA PRO A 124 -14.03 4.97 -5.33
C PRO A 124 -13.18 5.83 -4.39
N GLU A 125 -13.72 6.97 -3.92
CA GLU A 125 -13.08 7.85 -2.97
C GLU A 125 -12.93 7.20 -1.58
N GLU A 126 -13.96 6.47 -1.12
CA GLU A 126 -13.92 5.73 0.15
C GLU A 126 -12.91 4.60 0.07
N VAL A 127 -12.92 3.81 -1.00
CA VAL A 127 -11.92 2.74 -1.23
C VAL A 127 -10.50 3.32 -1.27
N ASN A 128 -10.29 4.46 -1.94
CA ASN A 128 -8.98 5.10 -1.98
C ASN A 128 -8.53 5.56 -0.59
N LYS A 129 -9.44 6.15 0.20
CA LYS A 129 -9.15 6.56 1.58
C LYS A 129 -8.79 5.35 2.46
N GLU A 130 -9.51 4.24 2.33
CA GLU A 130 -9.19 3.01 3.04
C GLU A 130 -7.82 2.46 2.64
N ASN A 131 -7.50 2.46 1.34
CA ASN A 131 -6.19 2.04 0.84
C ASN A 131 -5.06 2.92 1.36
N GLN A 132 -5.24 4.24 1.44
CA GLN A 132 -4.26 5.15 2.04
C GLN A 132 -4.09 4.91 3.54
N ALA A 133 -5.18 4.67 4.28
CA ALA A 133 -5.12 4.32 5.69
C ALA A 133 -4.42 2.98 5.93
N ALA A 134 -4.68 1.99 5.07
CA ALA A 134 -4.00 0.69 5.12
C ALA A 134 -2.49 0.82 4.81
N PHE A 135 -2.11 1.70 3.89
CA PHE A 135 -0.72 2.00 3.59
C PHE A 135 -0.01 2.64 4.80
N ALA A 136 -0.59 3.68 5.40
CA ALA A 136 -0.07 4.31 6.62
C ALA A 136 0.03 3.33 7.81
N SER A 137 -0.93 2.40 7.94
CA SER A 137 -0.85 1.32 8.92
C SER A 137 0.32 0.38 8.64
N SER A 138 0.57 0.07 7.37
CA SER A 138 1.70 -0.76 6.93
C SER A 138 3.05 -0.14 7.28
N GLU A 139 3.21 1.18 7.12
CA GLU A 139 4.41 1.93 7.52
C GLU A 139 4.65 1.87 9.04
N ASN A 140 3.59 2.06 9.83
CA ASN A 140 3.68 1.95 11.29
C ASN A 140 4.05 0.53 11.74
N ASN A 141 3.45 -0.49 11.13
CA ASN A 141 3.77 -1.88 11.41
C ASN A 141 5.21 -2.21 11.00
N ALA A 142 5.66 -1.71 9.85
CA ALA A 142 7.04 -1.89 9.38
C ALA A 142 8.05 -1.32 10.37
N THR A 143 7.81 -0.09 10.87
CA THR A 143 8.62 0.51 11.92
C THR A 143 8.66 -0.36 13.17
N SER A 144 7.49 -0.79 13.66
CA SER A 144 7.38 -1.60 14.88
C SER A 144 8.08 -2.95 14.74
N ALA A 145 7.85 -3.65 13.63
CA ALA A 145 8.48 -4.94 13.34
C ALA A 145 10.01 -4.83 13.24
N ALA A 146 10.51 -3.80 12.56
CA ALA A 146 11.94 -3.57 12.43
C ALA A 146 12.59 -3.27 13.78
N MET A 147 12.01 -2.37 14.58
CA MET A 147 12.53 -2.02 15.90
C MET A 147 12.51 -3.21 16.86
N LYS A 148 11.44 -4.02 16.82
CA LYS A 148 11.35 -5.26 17.59
C LYS A 148 12.42 -6.26 17.17
N TYR A 149 12.62 -6.46 15.88
CA TYR A 149 13.65 -7.35 15.33
C TYR A 149 15.06 -6.90 15.76
N LEU A 150 15.29 -5.60 15.78
CA LEU A 150 16.56 -5.00 16.21
C LEU A 150 16.71 -4.87 17.74
N HIS A 151 15.74 -5.36 18.51
CA HIS A 151 15.67 -5.24 19.97
C HIS A 151 15.78 -3.78 20.46
N ARG A 152 15.25 -2.83 19.69
CA ARG A 152 15.21 -1.42 20.05
C ARG A 152 13.89 -1.06 20.74
N PRO A 153 13.92 -0.17 21.73
CA PRO A 153 12.72 0.13 22.51
C PRO A 153 11.69 0.91 21.71
N MET A 154 10.40 0.59 21.95
CA MET A 154 9.25 1.30 21.40
C MET A 154 8.42 1.90 22.53
N ALA A 155 7.76 3.01 22.28
CA ALA A 155 6.86 3.70 23.21
C ALA A 155 5.49 3.97 22.58
N VAL A 156 4.46 4.05 23.41
CA VAL A 156 3.12 4.49 23.00
C VAL A 156 2.99 5.97 23.33
N THR A 157 3.02 6.81 22.30
CA THR A 157 3.04 8.27 22.42
C THR A 157 1.66 8.87 22.10
N VAL A 158 1.25 9.86 22.87
CA VAL A 158 0.03 10.63 22.63
C VAL A 158 0.27 11.63 21.51
N MET A 159 -0.48 11.51 20.41
CA MET A 159 -0.39 12.39 19.24
C MET A 159 -1.36 13.56 19.33
N SER A 160 -2.53 13.35 19.91
CA SER A 160 -3.51 14.40 20.16
C SER A 160 -4.45 14.04 21.32
N GLN A 161 -5.01 15.05 21.96
CA GLN A 161 -6.05 14.95 22.96
C GLN A 161 -7.24 15.84 22.61
N PRO A 162 -8.44 15.59 23.16
CA PRO A 162 -9.58 16.48 22.99
C PRO A 162 -9.33 17.85 23.61
N GLU A 163 -10.02 18.86 23.08
CA GLU A 163 -9.98 20.23 23.60
C GLU A 163 -10.46 20.27 25.06
N GLY A 164 -9.75 21.01 25.92
CA GLY A 164 -10.04 21.08 27.36
C GLY A 164 -9.65 19.83 28.17
N PHE A 165 -8.80 18.98 27.62
CA PHE A 165 -8.32 17.74 28.25
C PHE A 165 -6.85 17.90 28.65
N ASP A 166 -6.61 18.68 29.72
CA ASP A 166 -5.26 19.12 30.12
C ASP A 166 -4.47 18.09 30.94
N GLU A 167 -5.13 17.04 31.40
CA GLU A 167 -4.51 16.00 32.22
C GLU A 167 -3.47 15.20 31.42
N ILE A 168 -3.78 14.86 30.16
CA ILE A 168 -2.86 14.20 29.24
C ILE A 168 -2.55 15.13 28.07
N ARG A 169 -1.32 15.09 27.55
CA ARG A 169 -0.84 16.04 26.53
C ARG A 169 -0.20 15.33 25.37
N LYS A 170 -0.25 15.97 24.20
CA LYS A 170 0.56 15.56 23.05
C LYS A 170 2.04 15.45 23.46
N GLY A 171 2.67 14.32 23.10
CA GLY A 171 4.05 13.99 23.42
C GLY A 171 4.22 13.21 24.74
N ASP A 172 3.15 12.99 25.53
CA ASP A 172 3.22 12.09 26.66
C ASP A 172 3.47 10.65 26.18
N ILE A 173 4.40 9.96 26.82
CA ILE A 173 4.65 8.53 26.58
C ILE A 173 3.87 7.75 27.63
N ILE A 174 2.97 6.87 27.20
CA ILE A 174 2.17 6.05 28.10
C ILE A 174 2.96 4.81 28.46
N GLU A 175 3.35 4.70 29.73
CA GLU A 175 4.10 3.55 30.28
C GLU A 175 3.17 2.49 30.88
N GLY A 176 2.00 2.91 31.40
CA GLY A 176 1.06 2.02 32.08
C GLY A 176 -0.33 2.60 32.23
N ILE A 177 -1.29 1.73 32.59
CA ILE A 177 -2.66 2.06 32.99
C ILE A 177 -3.05 1.20 34.20
N ASP A 178 -3.51 1.85 35.28
CA ASP A 178 -3.93 1.22 36.53
C ASP A 178 -2.91 0.18 37.06
N GLY A 179 -1.62 0.54 37.00
CA GLY A 179 -0.49 -0.28 37.42
C GLY A 179 -0.11 -1.42 36.47
N LYS A 180 -0.79 -1.56 35.32
CA LYS A 180 -0.43 -2.53 34.27
C LYS A 180 0.42 -1.85 33.21
N LYS A 181 1.56 -2.46 32.85
CA LYS A 181 2.47 -1.95 31.83
C LYS A 181 1.79 -1.97 30.46
N ILE A 182 2.01 -0.92 29.68
CA ILE A 182 1.61 -0.79 28.27
C ILE A 182 2.86 -0.92 27.41
N ALA A 183 2.88 -1.90 26.50
CA ALA A 183 3.97 -2.10 25.55
C ALA A 183 3.56 -1.72 24.11
N GLN A 184 2.28 -1.78 23.81
CA GLN A 184 1.75 -1.49 22.48
C GLN A 184 0.35 -0.84 22.58
N PRO A 185 -0.10 -0.11 21.56
CA PRO A 185 -1.39 0.57 21.55
C PRO A 185 -2.58 -0.31 21.91
N GLN A 186 -2.58 -1.58 21.47
CA GLN A 186 -3.65 -2.55 21.72
C GLN A 186 -3.80 -2.87 23.20
N ASP A 187 -2.72 -2.84 23.98
CA ASP A 187 -2.79 -3.06 25.44
C ASP A 187 -3.59 -1.95 26.10
N LEU A 188 -3.37 -0.69 25.70
CA LEU A 188 -4.13 0.46 26.20
C LEU A 188 -5.60 0.38 25.81
N VAL A 189 -5.88 0.10 24.52
CA VAL A 189 -7.26 -0.04 24.03
C VAL A 189 -8.01 -1.14 24.79
N LYS A 190 -7.37 -2.31 24.96
CA LYS A 190 -7.95 -3.43 25.70
C LYS A 190 -8.22 -3.08 27.18
N ALA A 191 -7.29 -2.39 27.81
CA ALA A 191 -7.44 -1.97 29.20
C ALA A 191 -8.59 -0.96 29.34
N VAL A 192 -8.64 0.07 28.49
CA VAL A 192 -9.72 1.09 28.52
C VAL A 192 -11.09 0.47 28.26
N ARG A 193 -11.22 -0.45 27.32
CA ARG A 193 -12.48 -1.15 27.02
C ARG A 193 -12.97 -2.06 28.15
N SER A 194 -12.15 -2.38 29.14
CA SER A 194 -12.56 -3.12 30.33
C SER A 194 -13.23 -2.25 31.40
N HIS A 195 -13.22 -0.93 31.24
CA HIS A 195 -13.85 0.04 32.12
C HIS A 195 -15.25 0.45 31.61
N LYS A 196 -16.00 1.15 32.48
CA LYS A 196 -17.29 1.73 32.12
C LYS A 196 -17.12 3.20 31.74
N VAL A 197 -17.99 3.67 30.85
CA VAL A 197 -18.10 5.11 30.57
C VAL A 197 -18.39 5.86 31.87
N GLY A 198 -17.63 6.91 32.16
CA GLY A 198 -17.67 7.69 33.38
C GLY A 198 -16.66 7.26 34.45
N ASP A 199 -16.04 6.10 34.34
CA ASP A 199 -14.93 5.71 35.23
C ASP A 199 -13.73 6.65 35.00
N ARG A 200 -12.80 6.65 35.93
CA ARG A 200 -11.49 7.28 35.75
C ARG A 200 -10.40 6.22 35.83
N VAL A 201 -9.45 6.30 34.90
CA VAL A 201 -8.27 5.44 34.89
C VAL A 201 -7.05 6.24 35.27
N THR A 202 -6.04 5.59 35.85
CA THR A 202 -4.74 6.20 36.16
C THR A 202 -3.74 5.77 35.10
N LEU A 203 -3.31 6.73 34.26
CA LEU A 203 -2.22 6.50 33.30
C LEU A 203 -0.89 6.84 33.95
N GLN A 204 0.09 5.94 33.90
CA GLN A 204 1.48 6.24 34.13
C GLN A 204 2.04 6.81 32.84
N VAL A 205 2.45 8.08 32.85
CA VAL A 205 3.00 8.75 31.66
C VAL A 205 4.39 9.30 31.96
N GLN A 206 5.29 9.23 30.97
CA GLN A 206 6.54 9.97 30.97
C GLN A 206 6.32 11.29 30.22
N ARG A 207 6.50 12.40 30.92
CA ARG A 207 6.43 13.78 30.39
C ARG A 207 7.70 14.51 30.74
N ASP A 208 8.37 15.09 29.74
CA ASP A 208 9.67 15.81 29.92
C ASP A 208 10.71 14.97 30.67
N GLY A 209 10.76 13.66 30.38
CA GLY A 209 11.67 12.71 31.01
C GLY A 209 11.33 12.30 32.45
N LYS A 210 10.15 12.70 32.98
CA LYS A 210 9.71 12.37 34.33
C LYS A 210 8.42 11.54 34.27
N SER A 211 8.43 10.39 34.94
CA SER A 211 7.22 9.57 35.10
C SER A 211 6.29 10.22 36.13
N GLN A 212 5.00 10.28 35.82
CA GLN A 212 3.93 10.78 36.68
C GLN A 212 2.62 10.06 36.41
N ASP A 213 1.76 10.03 37.42
CA ASP A 213 0.42 9.49 37.30
C ASP A 213 -0.56 10.60 36.91
N VAL A 214 -1.38 10.35 35.90
CA VAL A 214 -2.45 11.25 35.48
C VAL A 214 -3.79 10.51 35.47
N SER A 215 -4.81 11.12 36.06
CA SER A 215 -6.16 10.53 36.14
C SER A 215 -7.01 11.05 34.98
N VAL A 216 -7.45 10.15 34.10
CA VAL A 216 -8.12 10.46 32.84
C VAL A 216 -9.53 9.85 32.84
N PRO A 217 -10.60 10.60 32.51
CA PRO A 217 -11.94 10.05 32.45
C PRO A 217 -12.14 9.17 31.19
N VAL A 218 -12.83 8.05 31.38
CA VAL A 218 -13.31 7.19 30.30
C VAL A 218 -14.58 7.79 29.72
N ARG A 219 -14.60 8.03 28.41
CA ARG A 219 -15.70 8.62 27.66
C ARG A 219 -16.39 7.59 26.77
N GLN A 220 -17.56 7.93 26.27
CA GLN A 220 -18.28 7.16 25.25
C GLN A 220 -17.71 7.46 23.88
N GLY A 221 -17.44 6.42 23.09
CA GLY A 221 -17.04 6.56 21.69
C GLY A 221 -18.20 7.06 20.83
N GLU A 222 -17.89 7.79 19.77
CA GLU A 222 -18.91 8.38 18.89
C GLU A 222 -19.56 7.35 17.96
N SER A 223 -18.84 6.28 17.59
CA SER A 223 -19.29 5.33 16.56
C SER A 223 -19.82 3.99 17.08
N ASP A 224 -19.37 3.52 18.25
CA ASP A 224 -19.67 2.15 18.73
C ASP A 224 -20.05 2.10 20.22
N ASP A 225 -20.32 3.24 20.84
CA ASP A 225 -20.60 3.38 22.29
C ASP A 225 -19.52 2.76 23.20
N ALA A 226 -18.39 2.36 22.65
CA ALA A 226 -17.32 1.72 23.40
C ALA A 226 -16.59 2.73 24.30
N PRO A 227 -16.09 2.28 25.49
CA PRO A 227 -15.27 3.11 26.35
C PRO A 227 -13.97 3.55 25.63
N ILE A 228 -13.70 4.86 25.62
CA ILE A 228 -12.50 5.46 25.02
C ILE A 228 -11.91 6.52 25.96
N LEU A 229 -10.65 6.89 25.72
CA LEU A 229 -10.05 8.09 26.35
C LEU A 229 -10.18 9.34 25.48
N GLY A 230 -10.52 9.16 24.20
CA GLY A 230 -10.62 10.27 23.22
C GLY A 230 -9.26 10.81 22.78
N ILE A 231 -8.17 10.13 23.05
CA ILE A 231 -6.80 10.48 22.61
C ILE A 231 -6.43 9.69 21.36
N THR A 232 -5.59 10.30 20.50
CA THR A 232 -4.91 9.58 19.42
C THR A 232 -3.54 9.17 19.92
N ILE A 233 -3.17 7.91 19.71
CA ILE A 233 -1.88 7.36 20.12
C ILE A 233 -1.17 6.76 18.90
N LYS A 234 0.17 6.75 18.95
CA LYS A 234 1.04 6.08 17.96
C LYS A 234 2.13 5.32 18.69
N GLN A 235 2.56 4.22 18.11
CA GLN A 235 3.75 3.53 18.57
C GLN A 235 4.96 4.07 17.82
N GLU A 236 5.97 4.57 18.55
CA GLU A 236 7.15 5.20 18.00
C GLU A 236 8.42 4.67 18.68
N PRO A 237 9.60 4.74 18.00
CA PRO A 237 10.86 4.40 18.64
C PRO A 237 11.11 5.28 19.88
N ALA A 238 11.50 4.65 21.00
CA ALA A 238 11.73 5.36 22.29
C ALA A 238 13.17 5.81 22.46
N ASP A 239 14.04 5.56 21.50
CA ASP A 239 15.46 5.89 21.53
C ASP A 239 15.85 7.14 20.71
N GLY A 240 14.86 7.93 20.34
CA GLY A 240 15.03 9.16 19.55
C GLY A 240 15.15 8.93 18.03
N THR A 241 15.00 7.68 17.56
CA THR A 241 14.96 7.39 16.13
C THR A 241 13.64 7.87 15.53
N THR A 242 13.71 8.58 14.42
CA THR A 242 12.55 8.92 13.59
C THR A 242 12.68 8.19 12.25
N ILE A 243 11.59 7.58 11.80
CA ILE A 243 11.51 6.86 10.53
C ILE A 243 10.34 7.43 9.74
N ASP A 244 10.65 8.03 8.59
CA ASP A 244 9.68 8.62 7.68
C ASP A 244 9.68 7.87 6.35
N TYR A 245 8.50 7.73 5.76
CA TYR A 245 8.30 7.06 4.48
C TYR A 245 7.80 8.08 3.45
N HIS A 246 8.37 8.07 2.26
CA HIS A 246 8.06 9.03 1.20
C HIS A 246 7.69 8.30 -0.09
N LEU A 247 6.45 7.83 -0.16
CA LEU A 247 5.82 7.30 -1.37
C LEU A 247 4.42 7.88 -1.48
N ASP A 248 4.27 8.83 -2.41
CA ASP A 248 2.98 9.43 -2.72
C ASP A 248 2.20 8.54 -3.70
N ASP A 249 0.87 8.63 -3.69
CA ASP A 249 -0.05 7.96 -4.61
C ASP A 249 -0.01 6.42 -4.60
N ILE A 250 0.50 5.82 -3.52
CA ILE A 250 0.47 4.38 -3.29
C ILE A 250 -0.56 4.05 -2.20
N GLY A 251 -1.26 2.95 -2.37
CA GLY A 251 -2.25 2.47 -1.41
C GLY A 251 -2.14 0.98 -1.14
N GLY A 252 -2.79 0.55 -0.06
CA GLY A 252 -2.84 -0.83 0.37
C GLY A 252 -1.65 -1.28 1.23
N PRO A 253 -1.80 -2.37 1.99
CA PRO A 253 -0.87 -2.75 3.05
C PRO A 253 0.32 -3.61 2.59
N SER A 254 0.48 -3.88 1.29
CA SER A 254 1.37 -4.92 0.77
C SER A 254 2.87 -4.55 0.69
N ALA A 255 3.23 -3.32 1.07
CA ALA A 255 4.62 -2.83 1.07
C ALA A 255 5.36 -3.11 2.38
N GLY A 256 4.65 -3.50 3.44
CA GLY A 256 5.16 -3.55 4.81
C GLY A 256 6.42 -4.38 4.99
N LEU A 257 6.49 -5.56 4.38
CA LEU A 257 7.69 -6.40 4.41
C LEU A 257 8.92 -5.66 3.87
N MET A 258 8.80 -5.02 2.71
CA MET A 258 9.92 -4.37 2.05
C MET A 258 10.37 -3.10 2.79
N PHE A 259 9.43 -2.35 3.36
CA PHE A 259 9.75 -1.23 4.26
C PHE A 259 10.50 -1.71 5.51
N THR A 260 10.02 -2.80 6.14
CA THR A 260 10.68 -3.37 7.32
C THR A 260 12.11 -3.78 7.02
N LEU A 261 12.35 -4.46 5.89
CA LEU A 261 13.69 -4.86 5.46
C LEU A 261 14.59 -3.64 5.20
N ALA A 262 14.07 -2.58 4.60
CA ALA A 262 14.84 -1.36 4.38
C ALA A 262 15.23 -0.66 5.68
N VAL A 263 14.34 -0.64 6.67
CA VAL A 263 14.66 -0.10 8.01
C VAL A 263 15.74 -0.95 8.67
N VAL A 264 15.61 -2.30 8.64
CA VAL A 264 16.61 -3.20 9.22
C VAL A 264 17.96 -3.01 8.55
N ASP A 265 18.01 -2.95 7.22
CA ASP A 265 19.23 -2.79 6.45
C ASP A 265 19.93 -1.45 6.78
N LYS A 266 19.21 -0.35 6.78
CA LYS A 266 19.74 0.98 7.12
C LYS A 266 20.20 1.11 8.59
N LEU A 267 19.66 0.31 9.51
CA LEU A 267 20.00 0.34 10.94
C LEU A 267 21.02 -0.71 11.37
N THR A 268 21.46 -1.59 10.47
CA THR A 268 22.50 -2.59 10.76
C THR A 268 23.76 -2.35 9.94
N PRO A 269 24.95 -2.69 10.46
CA PRO A 269 26.19 -2.54 9.71
C PRO A 269 26.35 -3.55 8.57
N GLU A 270 25.52 -4.58 8.54
CA GLU A 270 25.53 -5.62 7.54
C GLU A 270 24.61 -5.21 6.39
N ASP A 271 25.16 -5.05 5.17
CA ASP A 271 24.39 -4.84 3.95
C ASP A 271 23.64 -6.14 3.61
N LEU A 272 22.32 -6.10 3.70
CA LEU A 272 21.47 -7.29 3.51
C LEU A 272 21.39 -7.73 2.04
N THR A 273 21.42 -6.79 1.10
CA THR A 273 21.28 -7.10 -0.33
C THR A 273 22.58 -7.53 -0.99
N ASP A 274 23.73 -7.08 -0.47
CA ASP A 274 25.06 -7.30 -1.06
C ASP A 274 25.12 -6.89 -2.54
N GLY A 275 24.52 -5.76 -2.87
CA GLY A 275 24.47 -5.22 -4.23
C GLY A 275 23.46 -5.91 -5.17
N LYS A 276 22.71 -6.91 -4.71
CA LYS A 276 21.74 -7.63 -5.54
C LYS A 276 20.43 -6.86 -5.71
N PHE A 277 19.69 -7.20 -6.75
CA PHE A 277 18.36 -6.67 -6.96
C PHE A 277 17.31 -7.66 -6.44
N ILE A 278 16.77 -7.36 -5.27
CA ILE A 278 15.73 -8.13 -4.59
C ILE A 278 14.41 -7.37 -4.72
N ALA A 279 13.35 -8.05 -5.10
CA ALA A 279 12.00 -7.54 -5.02
C ALA A 279 11.15 -8.39 -4.10
N GLY A 280 10.00 -7.88 -3.71
CA GLY A 280 9.10 -8.65 -2.86
C GLY A 280 7.81 -7.92 -2.56
N THR A 281 6.96 -8.59 -1.79
CA THR A 281 5.68 -8.09 -1.32
C THR A 281 5.27 -8.82 -0.05
N GLY A 282 4.38 -8.25 0.73
CA GLY A 282 3.83 -8.84 1.93
C GLY A 282 3.27 -7.78 2.86
N THR A 283 2.14 -8.06 3.48
CA THR A 283 1.77 -7.30 4.68
C THR A 283 2.73 -7.64 5.80
N ILE A 284 2.85 -6.76 6.78
CA ILE A 284 3.61 -7.02 8.00
C ILE A 284 2.76 -6.63 9.20
N ASP A 285 2.78 -7.43 10.24
CA ASP A 285 2.25 -7.02 11.54
C ASP A 285 3.36 -6.46 12.44
N ALA A 286 2.98 -5.84 13.54
CA ALA A 286 3.93 -5.24 14.48
C ALA A 286 4.88 -6.26 15.15
N ASP A 287 4.54 -7.54 15.09
CA ASP A 287 5.34 -8.65 15.63
C ASP A 287 6.31 -9.24 14.60
N GLY A 288 6.20 -8.80 13.34
CA GLY A 288 7.04 -9.26 12.23
C GLY A 288 6.46 -10.44 11.46
N GLY A 289 5.19 -10.80 11.68
CA GLY A 289 4.47 -11.78 10.88
C GLY A 289 4.17 -11.25 9.48
N VAL A 290 4.42 -12.04 8.44
CA VAL A 290 4.17 -11.68 7.04
C VAL A 290 2.86 -12.33 6.60
N GLY A 291 1.93 -11.49 6.12
CA GLY A 291 0.62 -11.95 5.65
C GLY A 291 0.43 -11.82 4.14
N PRO A 292 -0.63 -12.47 3.62
CA PRO A 292 -0.92 -12.56 2.20
C PRO A 292 -1.30 -11.22 1.56
N ILE A 293 -1.23 -11.19 0.22
CA ILE A 293 -1.55 -10.02 -0.61
C ILE A 293 -2.30 -10.46 -1.87
N GLY A 294 -2.88 -9.52 -2.61
CA GLY A 294 -3.48 -9.77 -3.92
C GLY A 294 -2.51 -9.54 -5.07
N GLY A 295 -2.76 -10.23 -6.20
CA GLY A 295 -2.09 -10.01 -7.47
C GLY A 295 -0.60 -10.37 -7.49
N VAL A 296 -0.21 -11.45 -6.80
CA VAL A 296 1.21 -11.83 -6.71
C VAL A 296 1.83 -12.11 -8.08
N SER A 297 1.09 -12.68 -9.01
CA SER A 297 1.57 -12.95 -10.37
C SER A 297 1.95 -11.66 -11.09
N HIS A 298 1.12 -10.60 -11.02
CA HIS A 298 1.43 -9.29 -11.60
C HIS A 298 2.63 -8.63 -10.92
N LYS A 299 2.82 -8.86 -9.63
CA LYS A 299 3.96 -8.34 -8.87
C LYS A 299 5.27 -9.03 -9.23
N ILE A 300 5.23 -10.34 -9.49
CA ILE A 300 6.39 -11.08 -10.01
C ILE A 300 6.74 -10.58 -11.42
N ASP A 301 5.75 -10.41 -12.30
CA ASP A 301 5.96 -9.82 -13.63
C ASP A 301 6.61 -8.44 -13.58
N ALA A 302 6.15 -7.59 -12.65
CA ALA A 302 6.74 -6.27 -12.43
C ALA A 302 8.20 -6.38 -11.96
N ALA A 303 8.48 -7.28 -11.03
CA ALA A 303 9.83 -7.55 -10.51
C ALA A 303 10.78 -8.05 -11.61
N LYS A 304 10.33 -9.02 -12.44
CA LYS A 304 11.08 -9.52 -13.60
C LYS A 304 11.44 -8.40 -14.57
N LYS A 305 10.44 -7.60 -14.95
CA LYS A 305 10.63 -6.46 -15.87
C LYS A 305 11.59 -5.42 -15.32
N ALA A 306 11.64 -5.25 -14.00
CA ALA A 306 12.58 -4.36 -13.33
C ALA A 306 14.00 -4.93 -13.23
N GLY A 307 14.20 -6.25 -13.44
CA GLY A 307 15.49 -6.93 -13.38
C GLY A 307 15.81 -7.56 -12.04
N ALA A 308 14.80 -7.82 -11.19
CA ALA A 308 14.99 -8.51 -9.93
C ALA A 308 15.47 -9.95 -10.16
N THR A 309 16.43 -10.40 -9.36
CA THR A 309 16.96 -11.78 -9.39
C THR A 309 16.30 -12.69 -8.36
N MET A 310 15.62 -12.10 -7.37
CA MET A 310 14.88 -12.81 -6.34
C MET A 310 13.59 -12.05 -6.04
N PHE A 311 12.53 -12.81 -5.71
CA PHE A 311 11.25 -12.27 -5.27
C PHE A 311 10.80 -12.93 -3.97
N MET A 312 10.55 -12.12 -2.94
CA MET A 312 9.99 -12.58 -1.68
C MET A 312 8.47 -12.60 -1.75
N THR A 313 7.88 -13.75 -1.46
CA THR A 313 6.43 -13.94 -1.45
C THR A 313 5.95 -14.48 -0.11
N PRO A 314 4.82 -13.98 0.43
CA PRO A 314 4.21 -14.57 1.61
C PRO A 314 3.90 -16.05 1.39
N SER A 315 4.02 -16.87 2.43
CA SER A 315 3.76 -18.31 2.35
C SER A 315 2.40 -18.66 1.76
N ASP A 316 1.38 -17.89 2.11
CA ASP A 316 0.00 -18.11 1.67
C ASP A 316 -0.21 -17.78 0.17
N ASN A 317 0.71 -17.01 -0.44
CA ASN A 317 0.72 -16.72 -1.87
C ASN A 317 1.62 -17.65 -2.68
N CYS A 318 2.37 -18.58 -2.06
CA CYS A 318 3.33 -19.42 -2.77
C CYS A 318 2.70 -20.27 -3.89
N ALA A 319 1.50 -20.83 -3.67
CA ALA A 319 0.83 -21.62 -4.69
C ALA A 319 0.52 -20.82 -5.95
N GLU A 320 0.02 -19.59 -5.79
CA GLU A 320 -0.23 -18.65 -6.88
C GLU A 320 1.08 -18.21 -7.54
N ALA A 321 2.11 -17.84 -6.75
CA ALA A 321 3.42 -17.44 -7.25
C ALA A 321 4.08 -18.50 -8.12
N MET A 322 4.03 -19.76 -7.70
CA MET A 322 4.60 -20.91 -8.43
C MET A 322 3.81 -21.28 -9.69
N SER A 323 2.53 -20.90 -9.78
CA SER A 323 1.70 -21.18 -10.96
C SER A 323 1.93 -20.17 -12.09
N GLY A 324 2.52 -19.01 -11.80
CA GLY A 324 2.83 -17.97 -12.77
C GLY A 324 4.20 -18.13 -13.44
N ASP A 325 4.48 -17.28 -14.42
CA ASP A 325 5.81 -17.20 -15.04
C ASP A 325 6.78 -16.45 -14.12
N HIS A 326 7.72 -17.18 -13.55
CA HIS A 326 8.78 -16.64 -12.69
C HIS A 326 10.19 -16.99 -13.20
N ASP A 327 10.31 -17.37 -14.47
CA ASP A 327 11.60 -17.71 -15.08
C ASP A 327 12.63 -16.58 -14.89
N GLY A 328 13.81 -16.96 -14.37
CA GLY A 328 14.91 -16.03 -14.09
C GLY A 328 14.80 -15.29 -12.75
N VAL A 329 13.76 -15.53 -11.96
CA VAL A 329 13.58 -14.95 -10.62
C VAL A 329 13.43 -16.07 -9.61
N VAL A 330 14.33 -16.13 -8.63
CA VAL A 330 14.25 -17.08 -7.52
C VAL A 330 13.12 -16.67 -6.57
N LEU A 331 12.16 -17.55 -6.31
CA LEU A 331 11.10 -17.29 -5.35
C LEU A 331 11.54 -17.70 -3.94
N ALA A 332 11.42 -16.77 -2.99
CA ALA A 332 11.68 -17.01 -1.57
C ALA A 332 10.39 -16.94 -0.78
N LYS A 333 10.00 -18.05 -0.14
CA LYS A 333 8.83 -18.10 0.74
C LYS A 333 9.15 -17.47 2.09
N VAL A 334 8.29 -16.57 2.57
CA VAL A 334 8.45 -15.90 3.87
C VAL A 334 7.17 -15.96 4.70
N ASN A 335 7.30 -16.33 5.98
CA ASN A 335 6.21 -16.29 6.96
C ASN A 335 6.36 -15.12 7.93
N ASN A 336 7.58 -14.65 8.10
CA ASN A 336 7.93 -13.60 9.05
C ASN A 336 9.22 -12.89 8.62
N LEU A 337 9.54 -11.79 9.29
CA LEU A 337 10.74 -11.00 9.03
C LEU A 337 12.05 -11.81 9.16
N SER A 338 12.12 -12.73 10.10
CA SER A 338 13.32 -13.57 10.29
C SER A 338 13.57 -14.49 9.10
N ASP A 339 12.50 -15.03 8.49
CA ASP A 339 12.59 -15.83 7.25
C ASP A 339 13.14 -14.96 6.12
N ALA A 340 12.62 -13.73 5.96
CA ALA A 340 13.05 -12.81 4.92
C ALA A 340 14.53 -12.42 5.05
N VAL A 341 14.98 -12.08 6.26
CA VAL A 341 16.41 -11.80 6.51
C VAL A 341 17.28 -13.02 6.28
N THR A 342 16.79 -14.21 6.63
CA THR A 342 17.51 -15.47 6.39
C THR A 342 17.65 -15.73 4.89
N ALA A 343 16.58 -15.54 4.11
CA ALA A 343 16.63 -15.69 2.65
C ALA A 343 17.65 -14.74 2.01
N LEU A 344 17.74 -13.48 2.46
CA LEU A 344 18.76 -12.53 2.02
C LEU A 344 20.18 -13.04 2.33
N LYS A 345 20.42 -13.55 3.54
CA LYS A 345 21.71 -14.10 3.94
C LYS A 345 22.08 -15.35 3.12
N GLU A 346 21.11 -16.20 2.79
CA GLU A 346 21.33 -17.38 1.95
C GLU A 346 21.74 -16.96 0.53
N VAL A 347 21.04 -16.01 -0.07
CA VAL A 347 21.36 -15.48 -1.41
C VAL A 347 22.71 -14.78 -1.43
N LYS A 348 23.05 -14.02 -0.38
CA LYS A 348 24.37 -13.41 -0.19
C LYS A 348 25.47 -14.48 -0.15
N ALA A 349 25.21 -15.61 0.50
CA ALA A 349 26.13 -16.76 0.56
C ALA A 349 26.16 -17.62 -0.71
N GLY A 350 25.45 -17.21 -1.79
CA GLY A 350 25.35 -17.96 -3.04
C GLY A 350 24.50 -19.23 -2.97
N LYS A 351 23.62 -19.34 -1.96
CA LYS A 351 22.68 -20.45 -1.79
C LYS A 351 21.30 -20.04 -2.32
N GLU A 352 20.54 -21.03 -2.76
CA GLU A 352 19.11 -20.80 -3.04
C GLU A 352 18.34 -20.71 -1.73
N PRO A 353 17.50 -19.68 -1.54
CA PRO A 353 16.62 -19.57 -0.37
C PRO A 353 15.56 -20.67 -0.41
N LYS A 354 15.16 -21.14 0.76
CA LYS A 354 14.15 -22.19 0.92
C LYS A 354 12.73 -21.66 0.85
#